data_b6ce51e7ac0df79b0fee6b27f870c560
#
_entry.id   b6ce51e7ac0df79b0fee6b27f870c560
#
_cell.length_a   1.000
_cell.length_b   1.000
_cell.length_c   1.000
_cell.angle_alpha   90.00
_cell.angle_beta   90.00
_cell.angle_gamma   90.00
#
_symmetry.space_group_name_H-M   'P 1'
#
loop_
_entity.id
_entity.type
_entity.pdbx_description
1 polymer ?
#
loop_
_entity_poly.entity_id
_entity_poly.type
_entity_poly.pdbx_seq_one_letter_code
_entity_poly.pdbx_strand_id
1 'polypeptide(L)'
;MSENDLRKQIEKRRTFAIISHPDAGKTTLTEKFLLYGGAINTAGSVKGKANSKYAVSDWMEIEKERGISVTSSVLQFNYNDYCINILDTPGHQDFSEDTYRTLMAADSAVMVIDASKGVEAQTIKLFKVCVMRHIPIFTFINKMDRDAKDSFELLDDIETVLGIRTCPVNWPIGSGKRFKGIYDRDAKTVRSFQSVATGGAKAAAETDYAIDDPALKELAGGDLYDQLLEEIELLDGASDPLDLEQVQNGELSPVFFGSALTTFGVETFLNYFLQMTTPPLPRHSNEGDIDPVTSPFSAFVFKIQANMNKAHRDRIAFMRICSGKFEADHDVYHVQSGRKLKLSQPQQIMAQDRQVISEAYAGDVIGVFDPGIFSIGDTITMPGSKFEYEGIPTFAPEHFCRVVQLNSMKRKQFVKGITQIAQEGAIQIFQEFTAGMSEIIVGVVGVLQFDVLKYRLENEYGCEIRLESLPYEYIRWVGDPTTDVTKLKRMNNVKAVKDMKGNPLLLFVNDWMIRMVLEDNEGLELLEFKKN
;
A
#
# COMPACT_ATOMS: atom_id res chain seq x y z
N MET A 1 -29.10 -14.39 7.33
CA MET A 1 -28.83 -12.98 7.69
C MET A 1 -29.78 -12.12 6.86
N SER A 2 -30.43 -11.12 7.42
CA SER A 2 -31.23 -10.19 6.62
C SER A 2 -30.31 -9.23 5.82
N GLU A 3 -30.81 -8.66 4.71
CA GLU A 3 -30.06 -7.65 3.95
C GLU A 3 -29.67 -6.45 4.82
N ASN A 4 -30.55 -6.05 5.74
CA ASN A 4 -30.28 -4.95 6.68
C ASN A 4 -29.14 -5.28 7.66
N ASP A 5 -29.02 -6.53 8.11
CA ASP A 5 -27.92 -6.96 8.97
C ASP A 5 -26.62 -7.02 8.19
N LEU A 6 -26.66 -7.49 6.93
CA LEU A 6 -25.51 -7.51 6.02
C LEU A 6 -25.00 -6.08 5.79
N ARG A 7 -25.89 -5.15 5.46
CA ARG A 7 -25.58 -3.73 5.28
C ARG A 7 -24.87 -3.14 6.50
N LYS A 8 -25.40 -3.34 7.69
CA LYS A 8 -24.78 -2.88 8.94
C LYS A 8 -23.38 -3.43 9.15
N GLN A 9 -23.16 -4.70 8.79
CA GLN A 9 -21.84 -5.31 8.90
C GLN A 9 -20.83 -4.70 7.90
N ILE A 10 -21.28 -4.42 6.68
CA ILE A 10 -20.44 -3.81 5.64
C ILE A 10 -20.13 -2.34 5.97
N GLU A 11 -21.14 -1.58 6.40
CA GLU A 11 -21.01 -0.16 6.75
C GLU A 11 -20.03 0.10 7.92
N LYS A 12 -19.77 -0.87 8.77
CA LYS A 12 -18.77 -0.78 9.85
C LYS A 12 -17.33 -0.93 9.37
N ARG A 13 -17.10 -1.38 8.14
CA ARG A 13 -15.76 -1.68 7.66
C ARG A 13 -15.09 -0.46 7.06
N ARG A 14 -13.82 -0.30 7.40
CA ARG A 14 -12.95 0.75 6.87
C ARG A 14 -11.65 0.10 6.41
N THR A 15 -11.38 0.17 5.12
CA THR A 15 -10.17 -0.40 4.54
C THR A 15 -9.39 0.69 3.83
N PHE A 16 -8.26 1.05 4.38
CA PHE A 16 -7.46 2.14 3.85
C PHE A 16 -5.98 1.79 3.78
N ALA A 17 -5.30 2.42 2.85
CA ALA A 17 -3.86 2.34 2.72
C ALA A 17 -3.19 3.56 3.36
N ILE A 18 -1.97 3.38 3.86
CA ILE A 18 -1.15 4.49 4.33
C ILE A 18 -0.03 4.71 3.31
N ILE A 19 0.03 5.89 2.74
CA ILE A 19 1.02 6.29 1.73
C ILE A 19 1.90 7.42 2.26
N SER A 20 3.18 7.38 1.91
CA SER A 20 4.13 8.43 2.29
C SER A 20 5.43 8.32 1.54
N HIS A 21 6.24 9.37 1.61
CA HIS A 21 7.68 9.27 1.35
C HIS A 21 8.36 8.44 2.47
N PRO A 22 9.50 7.76 2.19
CA PRO A 22 10.30 7.11 3.23
C PRO A 22 10.61 8.08 4.40
N ASP A 23 10.61 7.55 5.60
CA ASP A 23 10.87 8.30 6.85
C ASP A 23 9.83 9.37 7.24
N ALA A 24 8.73 9.57 6.53
CA ALA A 24 7.68 10.51 6.94
C ALA A 24 6.96 10.08 8.24
N GLY A 25 7.15 8.84 8.69
CA GLY A 25 6.61 8.31 9.94
C GLY A 25 5.39 7.41 9.79
N LYS A 26 5.20 6.85 8.58
CA LYS A 26 4.12 5.92 8.26
C LYS A 26 4.02 4.77 9.26
N THR A 27 5.07 3.97 9.41
CA THR A 27 5.11 2.81 10.31
C THR A 27 4.82 3.20 11.76
N THR A 28 5.32 4.36 12.21
CA THR A 28 5.01 4.87 13.55
C THR A 28 3.53 5.19 13.70
N LEU A 29 2.90 5.81 12.69
CA LEU A 29 1.47 6.11 12.71
C LEU A 29 0.63 4.83 12.71
N THR A 30 0.98 3.85 11.87
CA THR A 30 0.33 2.52 11.83
C THR A 30 0.35 1.86 13.21
N GLU A 31 1.50 1.85 13.89
CA GLU A 31 1.61 1.27 15.24
C GLU A 31 0.76 2.01 16.28
N LYS A 32 0.62 3.34 16.14
CA LYS A 32 -0.26 4.09 17.04
C LYS A 32 -1.73 3.75 16.83
N PHE A 33 -2.17 3.54 15.60
CA PHE A 33 -3.53 3.05 15.34
C PHE A 33 -3.78 1.68 15.98
N LEU A 34 -2.83 0.75 15.86
CA LEU A 34 -2.91 -0.55 16.52
C LEU A 34 -2.92 -0.44 18.06
N LEU A 35 -2.19 0.54 18.61
CA LEU A 35 -2.17 0.80 20.04
C LEU A 35 -3.54 1.31 20.55
N TYR A 36 -4.14 2.28 19.84
CA TYR A 36 -5.48 2.78 20.17
C TYR A 36 -6.56 1.72 20.00
N GLY A 37 -6.44 0.85 19.00
CA GLY A 37 -7.30 -0.31 18.81
C GLY A 37 -7.09 -1.46 19.81
N GLY A 38 -6.13 -1.31 20.74
CA GLY A 38 -5.80 -2.37 21.70
C GLY A 38 -5.19 -3.64 21.08
N ALA A 39 -4.82 -3.60 19.80
CA ALA A 39 -4.23 -4.74 19.09
C ALA A 39 -2.77 -4.98 19.50
N ILE A 40 -2.09 -3.97 20.02
CA ILE A 40 -0.76 -4.07 20.62
C ILE A 40 -0.72 -3.34 21.96
N ASN A 41 0.08 -3.85 22.89
CA ASN A 41 0.21 -3.24 24.24
C ASN A 41 1.24 -2.11 24.31
N THR A 42 2.19 -2.09 23.38
CA THR A 42 3.27 -1.07 23.31
C THR A 42 3.69 -0.90 21.86
N ALA A 43 3.73 0.34 21.38
CA ALA A 43 4.28 0.65 20.07
C ALA A 43 5.82 0.52 20.07
N GLY A 44 6.40 -0.06 19.02
CA GLY A 44 7.84 -0.14 18.82
C GLY A 44 8.41 1.21 18.38
N SER A 45 9.69 1.46 18.70
CA SER A 45 10.43 2.61 18.18
C SER A 45 11.19 2.18 16.93
N VAL A 46 10.93 2.80 15.79
CA VAL A 46 11.56 2.49 14.50
C VAL A 46 13.04 2.88 14.43
N LYS A 47 13.57 3.63 15.39
CA LYS A 47 15.00 4.03 15.40
C LYS A 47 15.82 3.22 16.39
N GLY A 48 16.63 2.33 15.81
CA GLY A 48 17.51 1.39 16.45
C GLY A 48 18.43 1.92 17.56
N LYS A 49 18.31 1.27 18.67
CA LYS A 49 19.41 0.79 19.52
C LYS A 49 19.15 -0.68 19.79
N ALA A 50 20.19 -1.47 20.00
CA ALA A 50 20.21 -2.94 20.03
C ALA A 50 19.18 -3.67 20.95
N ASN A 51 18.19 -2.99 21.51
CA ASN A 51 17.11 -3.51 22.35
C ASN A 51 15.71 -2.99 21.96
N SER A 52 15.53 -2.36 20.78
CA SER A 52 14.22 -1.89 20.34
C SER A 52 13.41 -3.05 19.73
N LYS A 53 12.16 -3.21 20.15
CA LYS A 53 11.20 -4.08 19.45
C LYS A 53 11.00 -3.52 18.05
N TYR A 54 11.08 -4.38 17.04
CA TYR A 54 10.78 -4.02 15.65
C TYR A 54 9.29 -3.73 15.48
N ALA A 55 8.96 -2.96 14.44
CA ALA A 55 7.57 -2.68 14.10
C ALA A 55 6.80 -3.96 13.76
N VAL A 56 5.51 -3.98 14.10
CA VAL A 56 4.63 -5.14 13.84
C VAL A 56 4.47 -5.36 12.33
N SER A 57 4.51 -4.29 11.53
CA SER A 57 4.43 -4.34 10.08
C SER A 57 5.69 -4.92 9.42
N ASP A 58 6.87 -4.77 10.03
CA ASP A 58 8.15 -5.22 9.48
C ASP A 58 8.47 -6.64 9.99
N TRP A 59 7.95 -7.64 9.33
CA TRP A 59 8.06 -9.03 9.75
C TRP A 59 9.25 -9.76 9.12
N MET A 60 9.74 -9.34 7.95
CA MET A 60 10.91 -9.92 7.29
C MET A 60 12.21 -9.51 7.98
N GLU A 61 13.17 -10.44 8.06
CA GLU A 61 14.47 -10.12 8.65
C GLU A 61 15.23 -9.05 7.87
N ILE A 62 15.13 -9.04 6.55
CA ILE A 62 15.74 -8.01 5.69
C ILE A 62 15.15 -6.61 5.96
N GLU A 63 13.85 -6.51 6.27
CA GLU A 63 13.21 -5.26 6.68
C GLU A 63 13.79 -4.74 8.00
N LYS A 64 13.98 -5.65 8.96
CA LYS A 64 14.56 -5.36 10.27
C LYS A 64 16.03 -4.95 10.18
N GLU A 65 16.81 -5.64 9.35
CA GLU A 65 18.23 -5.34 9.15
C GLU A 65 18.44 -3.98 8.45
N ARG A 66 17.60 -3.66 7.47
CA ARG A 66 17.72 -2.43 6.68
C ARG A 66 16.92 -1.25 7.24
N GLY A 67 15.95 -1.51 8.10
CA GLY A 67 15.05 -0.49 8.66
C GLY A 67 14.09 0.13 7.63
N ILE A 68 13.76 -0.61 6.56
CA ILE A 68 12.82 -0.21 5.52
C ILE A 68 11.81 -1.32 5.26
N SER A 69 10.54 -0.97 5.11
CA SER A 69 9.51 -1.93 4.68
C SER A 69 9.70 -2.28 3.21
N VAL A 70 9.72 -3.58 2.91
CA VAL A 70 9.94 -4.15 1.57
C VAL A 70 8.63 -4.63 0.96
N THR A 71 7.73 -5.13 1.80
CA THR A 71 6.42 -5.65 1.39
C THR A 71 5.31 -4.96 2.16
N SER A 72 4.14 -4.84 1.52
CA SER A 72 2.94 -4.36 2.22
C SER A 72 2.47 -5.36 3.27
N SER A 73 1.92 -4.84 4.36
CA SER A 73 1.32 -5.63 5.44
C SER A 73 -0.17 -5.34 5.55
N VAL A 74 -0.95 -6.36 5.89
CA VAL A 74 -2.38 -6.23 6.18
C VAL A 74 -2.55 -6.36 7.69
N LEU A 75 -3.14 -5.35 8.31
CA LEU A 75 -3.33 -5.29 9.75
C LEU A 75 -4.80 -4.99 10.04
N GLN A 76 -5.41 -5.72 10.96
CA GLN A 76 -6.83 -5.61 11.29
C GLN A 76 -7.02 -5.41 12.79
N PHE A 77 -7.98 -4.58 13.16
CA PHE A 77 -8.40 -4.36 14.54
C PHE A 77 -9.79 -3.73 14.60
N ASN A 78 -10.41 -3.75 15.78
CA ASN A 78 -11.67 -3.08 16.02
C ASN A 78 -11.44 -1.81 16.86
N TYR A 79 -12.13 -0.73 16.51
CA TYR A 79 -12.08 0.53 17.26
C TYR A 79 -13.40 1.28 17.08
N ASN A 80 -14.03 1.74 18.18
CA ASN A 80 -15.28 2.51 18.18
C ASN A 80 -16.36 1.93 17.24
N ASP A 81 -16.68 0.64 17.37
CA ASP A 81 -17.63 -0.11 16.53
C ASP A 81 -17.23 -0.28 15.05
N TYR A 82 -16.11 0.23 14.62
CA TYR A 82 -15.56 0.00 13.28
C TYR A 82 -14.65 -1.22 13.24
N CYS A 83 -14.72 -1.94 12.12
CA CYS A 83 -13.81 -3.01 11.75
C CYS A 83 -12.77 -2.42 10.78
N ILE A 84 -11.54 -2.26 11.22
CA ILE A 84 -10.51 -1.50 10.52
C ILE A 84 -9.52 -2.45 9.87
N ASN A 85 -9.27 -2.25 8.57
CA ASN A 85 -8.24 -2.92 7.80
C ASN A 85 -7.22 -1.88 7.33
N ILE A 86 -6.01 -1.92 7.86
CA ILE A 86 -4.90 -1.10 7.40
C ILE A 86 -4.08 -1.89 6.38
N LEU A 87 -3.86 -1.28 5.23
CA LEU A 87 -2.95 -1.74 4.21
C LEU A 87 -1.68 -0.89 4.32
N ASP A 88 -0.70 -1.37 5.09
CA ASP A 88 0.57 -0.67 5.28
C ASP A 88 1.47 -0.92 4.08
N THR A 89 1.83 0.12 3.33
CA THR A 89 2.56 0.02 2.06
C THR A 89 4.06 0.28 2.23
N PRO A 90 4.95 -0.29 1.41
CA PRO A 90 6.35 0.12 1.40
C PRO A 90 6.49 1.61 1.05
N GLY A 91 7.36 2.32 1.76
CA GLY A 91 7.63 3.74 1.47
C GLY A 91 8.64 3.95 0.34
N HIS A 92 9.49 2.96 0.05
CA HIS A 92 10.58 3.12 -0.93
C HIS A 92 10.09 2.93 -2.37
N GLN A 93 10.58 3.78 -3.29
CA GLN A 93 10.16 3.77 -4.69
C GLN A 93 10.40 2.44 -5.41
N ASP A 94 11.41 1.68 -5.03
CA ASP A 94 11.74 0.39 -5.64
C ASP A 94 10.64 -0.67 -5.43
N PHE A 95 9.73 -0.45 -4.46
CA PHE A 95 8.60 -1.32 -4.17
C PHE A 95 7.24 -0.71 -4.56
N SER A 96 7.25 0.26 -5.47
CA SER A 96 6.03 0.98 -5.91
C SER A 96 4.99 0.05 -6.54
N GLU A 97 5.39 -1.04 -7.18
CA GLU A 97 4.46 -2.03 -7.75
C GLU A 97 3.65 -2.75 -6.66
N ASP A 98 4.27 -3.15 -5.53
CA ASP A 98 3.56 -3.74 -4.38
C ASP A 98 2.61 -2.72 -3.74
N THR A 99 3.06 -1.47 -3.63
CA THR A 99 2.21 -0.35 -3.16
C THR A 99 0.99 -0.15 -4.07
N TYR A 100 1.18 -0.15 -5.38
CA TYR A 100 0.09 -0.02 -6.34
C TYR A 100 -0.95 -1.13 -6.18
N ARG A 101 -0.51 -2.40 -6.14
CA ARG A 101 -1.41 -3.56 -5.94
C ARG A 101 -2.20 -3.45 -4.65
N THR A 102 -1.55 -2.99 -3.60
CA THR A 102 -2.17 -2.80 -2.28
C THR A 102 -3.21 -1.69 -2.30
N LEU A 103 -2.92 -0.57 -2.99
CA LEU A 103 -3.88 0.52 -3.19
C LEU A 103 -5.12 0.06 -3.98
N MET A 104 -5.00 -0.95 -4.84
CA MET A 104 -6.16 -1.55 -5.52
C MET A 104 -7.16 -2.20 -4.56
N ALA A 105 -6.73 -2.55 -3.35
CA ALA A 105 -7.59 -3.16 -2.33
C ALA A 105 -8.14 -2.14 -1.31
N ALA A 106 -7.73 -0.88 -1.38
CA ALA A 106 -8.14 0.19 -0.47
C ALA A 106 -9.40 0.92 -0.95
N ASP A 107 -10.21 1.42 0.00
CA ASP A 107 -11.36 2.31 -0.24
C ASP A 107 -11.01 3.78 0.02
N SER A 108 -9.92 4.04 0.72
CA SER A 108 -9.39 5.38 1.00
C SER A 108 -7.88 5.32 1.26
N ALA A 109 -7.23 6.48 1.33
CA ALA A 109 -5.81 6.58 1.63
C ALA A 109 -5.54 7.63 2.71
N VAL A 110 -4.60 7.33 3.61
CA VAL A 110 -3.99 8.28 4.54
C VAL A 110 -2.63 8.66 3.99
N MET A 111 -2.47 9.90 3.61
CA MET A 111 -1.23 10.47 3.11
C MET A 111 -0.47 11.12 4.26
N VAL A 112 0.73 10.60 4.58
CA VAL A 112 1.57 11.12 5.67
C VAL A 112 2.67 12.00 5.09
N ILE A 113 2.71 13.24 5.56
CA ILE A 113 3.68 14.27 5.14
C ILE A 113 4.58 14.64 6.34
N ASP A 114 5.88 14.76 6.13
CA ASP A 114 6.83 15.28 7.12
C ASP A 114 6.71 16.81 7.16
N ALA A 115 6.31 17.36 8.29
CA ALA A 115 6.13 18.81 8.49
C ALA A 115 7.39 19.64 8.20
N SER A 116 8.59 19.05 8.34
CA SER A 116 9.85 19.75 8.05
C SER A 116 10.20 19.78 6.56
N LYS A 117 9.63 18.86 5.76
CA LYS A 117 9.99 18.68 4.35
C LYS A 117 8.88 19.11 3.38
N GLY A 118 7.61 18.89 3.73
CA GLY A 118 6.47 19.08 2.84
C GLY A 118 6.27 17.90 1.89
N VAL A 119 5.75 18.15 0.69
CA VAL A 119 5.45 17.13 -0.31
C VAL A 119 6.73 16.64 -0.98
N GLU A 120 6.99 15.34 -0.90
CA GLU A 120 8.20 14.70 -1.44
C GLU A 120 7.87 13.81 -2.66
N ALA A 121 8.87 13.51 -3.49
CA ALA A 121 8.70 12.86 -4.80
C ALA A 121 7.92 11.55 -4.77
N GLN A 122 8.11 10.70 -3.76
CA GLN A 122 7.38 9.44 -3.65
C GLN A 122 5.90 9.67 -3.30
N THR A 123 5.61 10.66 -2.46
CA THR A 123 4.23 11.07 -2.14
C THR A 123 3.47 11.47 -3.41
N ILE A 124 4.11 12.23 -4.31
CA ILE A 124 3.51 12.64 -5.59
C ILE A 124 3.13 11.43 -6.45
N LYS A 125 4.03 10.44 -6.55
CA LYS A 125 3.79 9.22 -7.33
C LYS A 125 2.59 8.43 -6.79
N LEU A 126 2.54 8.23 -5.47
CA LEU A 126 1.48 7.46 -4.82
C LEU A 126 0.14 8.20 -4.82
N PHE A 127 0.17 9.52 -4.65
CA PHE A 127 -1.00 10.38 -4.79
C PHE A 127 -1.66 10.22 -6.17
N LYS A 128 -0.88 10.24 -7.25
CA LYS A 128 -1.40 10.03 -8.61
C LYS A 128 -2.11 8.68 -8.77
N VAL A 129 -1.63 7.64 -8.12
CA VAL A 129 -2.30 6.33 -8.11
C VAL A 129 -3.67 6.42 -7.42
N CYS A 130 -3.74 7.10 -6.27
CA CYS A 130 -4.99 7.30 -5.56
C CYS A 130 -6.02 8.08 -6.40
N VAL A 131 -5.57 9.15 -7.07
CA VAL A 131 -6.43 9.95 -7.99
C VAL A 131 -6.94 9.11 -9.15
N MET A 132 -6.09 8.31 -9.80
CA MET A 132 -6.52 7.41 -10.88
C MET A 132 -7.56 6.39 -10.43
N ARG A 133 -7.56 6.05 -9.14
CA ARG A 133 -8.48 5.11 -8.52
C ARG A 133 -9.72 5.77 -7.91
N HIS A 134 -9.82 7.10 -7.98
CA HIS A 134 -10.90 7.88 -7.37
C HIS A 134 -11.13 7.55 -5.88
N ILE A 135 -10.05 7.26 -5.14
CA ILE A 135 -10.14 6.98 -3.71
C ILE A 135 -9.90 8.26 -2.89
N PRO A 136 -10.71 8.51 -1.85
CA PRO A 136 -10.54 9.67 -0.97
C PRO A 136 -9.17 9.69 -0.29
N ILE A 137 -8.58 10.88 -0.17
CA ILE A 137 -7.26 11.07 0.43
C ILE A 137 -7.39 11.98 1.64
N PHE A 138 -6.91 11.50 2.79
CA PHE A 138 -6.83 12.22 4.05
C PHE A 138 -5.37 12.50 4.36
N THR A 139 -5.02 13.74 4.62
CA THR A 139 -3.63 14.15 4.85
C THR A 139 -3.32 14.27 6.34
N PHE A 140 -2.25 13.60 6.78
CA PHE A 140 -1.71 13.74 8.13
C PHE A 140 -0.31 14.37 8.07
N ILE A 141 -0.20 15.63 8.47
CA ILE A 141 1.07 16.36 8.58
C ILE A 141 1.71 15.98 9.91
N ASN A 142 2.74 15.14 9.81
CA ASN A 142 3.39 14.47 10.92
C ASN A 142 4.66 15.18 11.37
N LYS A 143 5.10 14.87 12.58
CA LYS A 143 6.35 15.35 13.21
C LYS A 143 6.32 16.82 13.65
N MET A 144 5.16 17.31 14.06
CA MET A 144 5.03 18.64 14.65
C MET A 144 5.83 18.79 15.96
N ASP A 145 6.31 17.68 16.54
CA ASP A 145 7.27 17.67 17.66
C ASP A 145 8.69 18.11 17.29
N ARG A 146 8.94 18.41 16.02
CA ARG A 146 10.21 18.92 15.47
C ARG A 146 9.98 20.27 14.81
N ASP A 147 11.08 20.98 14.52
CA ASP A 147 11.01 22.21 13.75
C ASP A 147 10.37 21.93 12.40
N ALA A 148 9.24 22.57 12.15
CA ALA A 148 8.40 22.39 10.98
C ALA A 148 8.42 23.65 10.10
N LYS A 149 8.04 23.51 8.84
CA LYS A 149 7.67 24.64 7.97
C LYS A 149 6.44 25.32 8.54
N ASP A 150 6.17 26.52 8.07
CA ASP A 150 4.91 27.22 8.36
C ASP A 150 3.71 26.38 7.93
N SER A 151 2.63 26.40 8.73
CA SER A 151 1.46 25.55 8.49
C SER A 151 0.69 25.95 7.24
N PHE A 152 0.60 27.23 6.91
CA PHE A 152 0.01 27.71 5.66
C PHE A 152 0.89 27.36 4.46
N GLU A 153 2.22 27.46 4.58
CA GLU A 153 3.16 27.02 3.55
C GLU A 153 2.99 25.53 3.24
N LEU A 154 2.73 24.69 4.24
CA LEU A 154 2.49 23.26 4.05
C LEU A 154 1.18 22.98 3.31
N LEU A 155 0.12 23.75 3.57
CA LEU A 155 -1.14 23.64 2.82
C LEU A 155 -0.94 24.06 1.36
N ASP A 156 -0.27 25.20 1.12
CA ASP A 156 0.03 25.69 -0.23
C ASP A 156 0.90 24.71 -1.03
N ASP A 157 1.89 24.07 -0.37
CA ASP A 157 2.73 23.04 -0.98
C ASP A 157 1.89 21.82 -1.43
N ILE A 158 0.94 21.38 -0.61
CA ILE A 158 0.01 20.28 -0.98
C ILE A 158 -0.85 20.69 -2.19
N GLU A 159 -1.46 21.86 -2.16
CA GLU A 159 -2.35 22.34 -3.22
C GLU A 159 -1.61 22.59 -4.53
N THR A 160 -0.45 23.24 -4.46
CA THR A 160 0.35 23.58 -5.65
C THR A 160 0.98 22.34 -6.29
N VAL A 161 1.56 21.44 -5.47
CA VAL A 161 2.33 20.29 -5.98
C VAL A 161 1.41 19.13 -6.39
N LEU A 162 0.34 18.88 -5.62
CA LEU A 162 -0.55 17.75 -5.86
C LEU A 162 -1.80 18.13 -6.66
N GLY A 163 -2.20 19.40 -6.64
CA GLY A 163 -3.40 19.87 -7.34
C GLY A 163 -4.71 19.45 -6.67
N ILE A 164 -4.69 19.17 -5.37
CA ILE A 164 -5.88 18.87 -4.56
C ILE A 164 -6.08 19.99 -3.54
N ARG A 165 -7.32 20.44 -3.37
CA ARG A 165 -7.67 21.44 -2.35
C ARG A 165 -7.55 20.85 -0.95
N THR A 166 -7.25 21.70 0.02
CA THR A 166 -7.07 21.31 1.42
C THR A 166 -8.14 21.90 2.33
N CYS A 167 -8.57 21.11 3.33
CA CYS A 167 -9.42 21.58 4.41
C CYS A 167 -8.79 21.19 5.75
N PRO A 168 -8.11 22.11 6.44
CA PRO A 168 -7.56 21.79 7.77
C PRO A 168 -8.68 21.58 8.78
N VAL A 169 -8.74 20.38 9.37
CA VAL A 169 -9.73 19.99 10.38
C VAL A 169 -9.24 20.37 11.77
N ASN A 170 -7.95 20.29 12.01
CA ASN A 170 -7.30 20.82 13.20
C ASN A 170 -6.17 21.78 12.82
N TRP A 171 -5.70 22.56 13.81
CA TRP A 171 -4.60 23.51 13.62
C TRP A 171 -3.57 23.41 14.73
N PRO A 172 -2.25 23.41 14.43
CA PRO A 172 -1.22 23.23 15.44
C PRO A 172 -0.94 24.52 16.20
N ILE A 173 -0.64 24.43 17.49
CA ILE A 173 -0.19 25.53 18.31
C ILE A 173 1.32 25.45 18.47
N GLY A 174 2.05 26.16 17.61
CA GLY A 174 3.50 26.10 17.51
C GLY A 174 4.02 24.80 16.90
N SER A 175 5.35 24.66 16.86
CA SER A 175 6.04 23.47 16.37
C SER A 175 7.31 23.19 17.21
N GLY A 176 7.90 22.01 17.05
CA GLY A 176 9.10 21.60 17.74
C GLY A 176 8.93 21.60 19.27
N LYS A 177 9.85 22.22 19.97
CA LYS A 177 9.79 22.36 21.45
C LYS A 177 8.64 23.27 21.91
N ARG A 178 8.14 24.11 21.01
CA ARG A 178 7.01 25.02 21.27
C ARG A 178 5.65 24.41 20.92
N PHE A 179 5.60 23.17 20.42
CA PHE A 179 4.35 22.50 20.11
C PHE A 179 3.56 22.21 21.40
N LYS A 180 2.42 22.90 21.58
CA LYS A 180 1.60 22.90 22.80
C LYS A 180 0.34 22.08 22.69
N GLY A 181 -0.18 21.91 21.49
CA GLY A 181 -1.44 21.22 21.23
C GLY A 181 -1.97 21.47 19.84
N ILE A 182 -3.22 21.09 19.65
CA ILE A 182 -3.97 21.32 18.42
C ILE A 182 -5.29 22.01 18.74
N TYR A 183 -5.68 22.96 17.90
CA TYR A 183 -7.02 23.53 17.89
C TYR A 183 -7.92 22.68 16.99
N ASP A 184 -8.99 22.14 17.52
CA ASP A 184 -10.02 21.42 16.80
C ASP A 184 -11.04 22.44 16.26
N ARG A 185 -11.13 22.57 14.94
CA ARG A 185 -11.94 23.60 14.29
C ARG A 185 -13.45 23.32 14.37
N ASP A 186 -13.83 22.05 14.42
CA ASP A 186 -15.25 21.65 14.55
C ASP A 186 -15.73 21.82 15.99
N ALA A 187 -14.99 21.27 16.94
CA ALA A 187 -15.30 21.38 18.37
C ALA A 187 -15.04 22.77 18.94
N LYS A 188 -14.25 23.61 18.25
CA LYS A 188 -13.78 24.95 18.71
C LYS A 188 -13.08 24.91 20.07
N THR A 189 -12.31 23.86 20.29
CA THR A 189 -11.56 23.63 21.52
C THR A 189 -10.08 23.38 21.21
N VAL A 190 -9.23 23.67 22.17
CA VAL A 190 -7.81 23.35 22.11
C VAL A 190 -7.55 22.09 22.91
N ARG A 191 -6.97 21.09 22.27
CA ARG A 191 -6.48 19.89 22.93
C ARG A 191 -4.99 20.01 23.18
N SER A 192 -4.60 20.13 24.45
CA SER A 192 -3.21 20.14 24.85
C SER A 192 -2.72 18.75 25.23
N PHE A 193 -1.42 18.55 25.06
CA PHE A 193 -0.77 17.27 25.35
C PHE A 193 0.33 17.47 26.39
N GLN A 194 0.28 16.71 27.46
CA GLN A 194 1.39 16.66 28.39
C GLN A 194 2.47 15.74 27.82
N SER A 195 3.70 16.25 27.71
CA SER A 195 4.85 15.48 27.27
C SER A 195 5.05 14.25 28.17
N VAL A 196 4.66 13.08 27.70
CA VAL A 196 5.03 11.82 28.32
C VAL A 196 6.45 11.50 27.89
N ALA A 197 7.33 11.28 28.87
CA ALA A 197 8.74 10.94 28.62
C ALA A 197 8.85 9.87 27.51
N THR A 198 9.66 10.20 26.52
CA THR A 198 10.02 9.43 25.33
C THR A 198 9.78 7.93 25.40
N GLY A 199 8.85 7.43 24.58
CA GLY A 199 8.71 6.00 24.36
C GLY A 199 7.30 5.45 24.24
N GLY A 200 6.27 6.30 24.18
CA GLY A 200 4.97 5.96 23.59
C GLY A 200 4.23 4.71 24.06
N ALA A 201 4.34 4.35 25.33
CA ALA A 201 3.65 3.18 25.85
C ALA A 201 2.15 3.40 26.18
N LYS A 202 1.67 4.63 26.15
CA LYS A 202 0.26 5.00 26.38
C LYS A 202 -0.07 6.27 25.61
N ALA A 203 -1.37 6.50 25.35
CA ALA A 203 -1.89 7.77 24.90
C ALA A 203 -1.39 8.90 25.82
N ALA A 204 -1.01 10.04 25.25
CA ALA A 204 -0.67 11.22 26.03
C ALA A 204 -1.88 11.62 26.87
N ALA A 205 -1.65 12.11 28.07
CA ALA A 205 -2.73 12.72 28.84
C ALA A 205 -3.19 13.99 28.11
N GLU A 206 -4.44 14.02 27.70
CA GLU A 206 -5.05 15.13 26.95
C GLU A 206 -5.89 15.98 27.89
N THR A 207 -5.87 17.28 27.65
CA THR A 207 -6.74 18.23 28.36
C THR A 207 -7.32 19.19 27.33
N ASP A 208 -8.65 19.27 27.31
CA ASP A 208 -9.36 20.18 26.41
C ASP A 208 -9.62 21.52 27.10
N TYR A 209 -9.39 22.60 26.37
CA TYR A 209 -9.60 23.98 26.79
C TYR A 209 -10.54 24.67 25.79
N ALA A 210 -11.46 25.48 26.30
CA ALA A 210 -12.14 26.44 25.45
C ALA A 210 -11.14 27.48 24.93
N ILE A 211 -11.40 28.04 23.75
CA ILE A 211 -10.46 28.99 23.11
C ILE A 211 -10.23 30.25 23.97
N ASP A 212 -11.22 30.66 24.75
CA ASP A 212 -11.21 31.81 25.64
C ASP A 212 -10.80 31.49 27.10
N ASP A 213 -10.39 30.25 27.37
CA ASP A 213 -9.95 29.82 28.71
C ASP A 213 -8.63 30.51 29.09
N PRO A 214 -8.57 31.26 30.21
CA PRO A 214 -7.34 31.88 30.70
C PRO A 214 -6.19 30.88 30.89
N ALA A 215 -6.49 29.63 31.24
CA ALA A 215 -5.48 28.58 31.42
C ALA A 215 -4.83 28.20 30.07
N LEU A 216 -5.53 28.30 28.95
CA LEU A 216 -4.95 28.12 27.64
C LEU A 216 -3.90 29.20 27.33
N LYS A 217 -4.20 30.47 27.64
CA LYS A 217 -3.24 31.56 27.41
C LYS A 217 -1.97 31.41 28.25
N GLU A 218 -2.09 30.90 29.46
CA GLU A 218 -0.93 30.60 30.34
C GLU A 218 -0.13 29.42 29.78
N LEU A 219 -0.78 28.37 29.31
CA LEU A 219 -0.17 27.15 28.75
C LEU A 219 0.59 27.44 27.44
N ALA A 220 -0.05 28.14 26.51
CA ALA A 220 0.53 28.47 25.21
C ALA A 220 1.62 29.53 25.32
N GLY A 221 1.49 30.47 26.28
CA GLY A 221 2.21 31.73 26.32
C GLY A 221 1.55 32.79 25.43
N GLY A 222 1.70 34.05 25.79
CA GLY A 222 1.00 35.15 25.11
C GLY A 222 1.20 35.17 23.62
N ASP A 223 2.44 35.05 23.15
CA ASP A 223 2.78 35.12 21.71
C ASP A 223 2.09 34.04 20.87
N LEU A 224 2.13 32.76 21.33
CA LEU A 224 1.50 31.66 20.59
C LEU A 224 -0.02 31.67 20.68
N TYR A 225 -0.56 32.19 21.79
CA TYR A 225 -2.01 32.35 21.90
C TYR A 225 -2.54 33.43 20.96
N ASP A 226 -1.88 34.60 20.94
CA ASP A 226 -2.28 35.70 20.05
C ASP A 226 -2.10 35.29 18.58
N GLN A 227 -1.01 34.58 18.22
CA GLN A 227 -0.80 33.99 16.89
C GLN A 227 -1.92 33.00 16.53
N LEU A 228 -2.32 32.11 17.45
CA LEU A 228 -3.41 31.15 17.20
C LEU A 228 -4.71 31.86 16.85
N LEU A 229 -5.06 32.96 17.54
CA LEU A 229 -6.29 33.70 17.25
C LEU A 229 -6.26 34.35 15.87
N GLU A 230 -5.12 34.94 15.47
CA GLU A 230 -4.94 35.49 14.14
C GLU A 230 -5.04 34.41 13.04
N GLU A 231 -4.40 33.26 13.26
CA GLU A 231 -4.44 32.12 12.33
C GLU A 231 -5.83 31.52 12.20
N ILE A 232 -6.62 31.42 13.29
CA ILE A 232 -8.02 30.97 13.24
C ILE A 232 -8.87 31.93 12.39
N GLU A 233 -8.70 33.25 12.55
CA GLU A 233 -9.42 34.24 11.76
C GLU A 233 -9.08 34.11 10.26
N LEU A 234 -7.81 33.90 9.93
CA LEU A 234 -7.37 33.65 8.54
C LEU A 234 -7.96 32.36 7.97
N LEU A 235 -7.95 31.28 8.76
CA LEU A 235 -8.51 29.99 8.34
C LEU A 235 -10.02 30.08 8.08
N ASP A 236 -10.76 30.73 8.95
CA ASP A 236 -12.21 30.90 8.81
C ASP A 236 -12.59 31.78 7.63
N GLY A 237 -11.68 32.68 7.21
CA GLY A 237 -11.88 33.54 6.05
C GLY A 237 -11.39 32.99 4.71
N ALA A 238 -10.39 32.11 4.70
CA ALA A 238 -9.67 31.72 3.48
C ALA A 238 -9.66 30.21 3.18
N SER A 239 -9.90 29.34 4.18
CA SER A 239 -9.88 27.89 3.92
C SER A 239 -11.20 27.38 3.36
N ASP A 240 -11.14 26.34 2.55
CA ASP A 240 -12.33 25.60 2.10
C ASP A 240 -13.09 24.99 3.30
N PRO A 241 -14.43 25.07 3.31
CA PRO A 241 -15.22 24.35 4.30
C PRO A 241 -15.13 22.84 4.08
N LEU A 242 -15.31 22.07 5.14
CA LEU A 242 -15.35 20.62 5.03
C LEU A 242 -16.61 20.19 4.27
N ASP A 243 -16.42 19.63 3.09
CA ASP A 243 -17.46 19.07 2.24
C ASP A 243 -17.16 17.59 1.97
N LEU A 244 -17.96 16.72 2.60
CA LEU A 244 -17.76 15.27 2.51
C LEU A 244 -17.99 14.71 1.11
N GLU A 245 -18.83 15.33 0.27
CA GLU A 245 -19.01 14.90 -1.11
C GLU A 245 -17.75 15.17 -1.92
N GLN A 246 -17.14 16.34 -1.77
CA GLN A 246 -15.87 16.67 -2.42
C GLN A 246 -14.71 15.80 -1.90
N VAL A 247 -14.71 15.45 -0.61
CA VAL A 247 -13.73 14.52 -0.04
C VAL A 247 -13.89 13.14 -0.68
N GLN A 248 -15.11 12.62 -0.78
CA GLN A 248 -15.39 11.31 -1.37
C GLN A 248 -15.06 11.27 -2.87
N ASN A 249 -15.20 12.39 -3.57
CA ASN A 249 -14.83 12.51 -4.99
C ASN A 249 -13.31 12.71 -5.21
N GLY A 250 -12.52 12.88 -4.14
CA GLY A 250 -11.08 13.10 -4.22
C GLY A 250 -10.69 14.53 -4.66
N GLU A 251 -11.60 15.50 -4.52
CA GLU A 251 -11.40 16.90 -4.88
C GLU A 251 -10.89 17.75 -3.70
N LEU A 252 -11.15 17.30 -2.48
CA LEU A 252 -10.79 17.98 -1.24
C LEU A 252 -10.13 16.97 -0.29
N SER A 253 -8.99 17.34 0.30
CA SER A 253 -8.31 16.53 1.32
C SER A 253 -8.47 17.16 2.71
N PRO A 254 -9.13 16.49 3.66
CA PRO A 254 -9.07 16.88 5.06
C PRO A 254 -7.63 16.77 5.58
N VAL A 255 -7.13 17.86 6.19
CA VAL A 255 -5.74 17.94 6.69
C VAL A 255 -5.73 17.97 8.20
N PHE A 256 -4.85 17.15 8.78
CA PHE A 256 -4.63 17.03 10.21
C PHE A 256 -3.16 17.22 10.55
N PHE A 257 -2.88 17.98 11.57
CA PHE A 257 -1.54 18.17 12.11
C PHE A 257 -1.35 17.35 13.37
N GLY A 258 -0.16 16.78 13.53
CA GLY A 258 0.13 16.00 14.73
C GLY A 258 1.56 15.44 14.80
N SER A 259 1.77 14.54 15.75
CA SER A 259 3.02 13.79 15.90
C SER A 259 2.74 12.33 16.24
N ALA A 260 3.00 11.43 15.31
CA ALA A 260 2.89 10.02 15.57
C ALA A 260 3.84 9.53 16.67
N LEU A 261 5.05 10.12 16.79
CA LEU A 261 6.02 9.73 17.80
C LEU A 261 5.51 10.01 19.21
N THR A 262 4.97 11.19 19.45
CA THR A 262 4.47 11.63 20.75
C THR A 262 3.00 11.32 20.98
N THR A 263 2.30 10.74 19.99
CA THR A 263 0.86 10.45 19.94
C THR A 263 -0.05 11.67 19.84
N PHE A 264 0.49 12.86 19.65
CA PHE A 264 -0.29 14.10 19.60
C PHE A 264 -1.14 14.18 18.34
N GLY A 265 -2.44 14.40 18.51
CA GLY A 265 -3.41 14.53 17.41
C GLY A 265 -3.75 13.22 16.70
N VAL A 266 -3.16 12.08 17.07
CA VAL A 266 -3.38 10.79 16.38
C VAL A 266 -4.76 10.23 16.66
N GLU A 267 -5.24 10.28 17.89
CA GLU A 267 -6.59 9.81 18.25
C GLU A 267 -7.67 10.72 17.65
N THR A 268 -7.46 12.02 17.69
CA THR A 268 -8.33 13.01 17.03
C THR A 268 -8.44 12.70 15.55
N PHE A 269 -7.30 12.50 14.87
CA PHE A 269 -7.28 12.11 13.47
C PHE A 269 -8.06 10.82 13.23
N LEU A 270 -7.81 9.76 14.00
CA LEU A 270 -8.46 8.47 13.80
C LEU A 270 -9.99 8.58 13.94
N ASN A 271 -10.47 9.31 14.96
CA ASN A 271 -11.90 9.50 15.19
C ASN A 271 -12.58 10.25 14.03
N TYR A 272 -12.03 11.37 13.58
CA TYR A 272 -12.56 12.12 12.43
C TYR A 272 -12.47 11.32 11.14
N PHE A 273 -11.31 10.69 10.88
CA PHE A 273 -11.09 9.87 9.70
C PHE A 273 -12.14 8.76 9.56
N LEU A 274 -12.44 8.03 10.63
CA LEU A 274 -13.43 6.94 10.60
C LEU A 274 -14.86 7.41 10.32
N GLN A 275 -15.19 8.65 10.69
CA GLN A 275 -16.50 9.25 10.42
C GLN A 275 -16.60 9.77 8.98
N MET A 276 -15.50 10.34 8.45
CA MET A 276 -15.46 10.96 7.13
C MET A 276 -15.19 9.97 5.99
N THR A 277 -14.44 8.89 6.28
CA THR A 277 -14.08 7.91 5.25
C THR A 277 -15.24 7.01 4.87
N THR A 278 -15.24 6.56 3.62
CA THR A 278 -16.32 5.74 3.06
C THR A 278 -16.30 4.30 3.58
N PRO A 279 -17.47 3.65 3.68
CA PRO A 279 -17.54 2.19 3.72
C PRO A 279 -17.05 1.60 2.39
N PRO A 280 -16.98 0.26 2.27
CA PRO A 280 -16.57 -0.39 1.03
C PRO A 280 -17.31 0.14 -0.20
N LEU A 281 -16.54 0.53 -1.21
CA LEU A 281 -17.04 1.09 -2.45
C LEU A 281 -17.38 -0.01 -3.48
N PRO A 282 -18.33 0.24 -4.42
CA PRO A 282 -18.56 -0.62 -5.57
C PRO A 282 -17.27 -0.81 -6.38
N ARG A 283 -17.10 -2.02 -6.93
CA ARG A 283 -15.92 -2.34 -7.75
C ARG A 283 -16.32 -2.67 -9.17
N HIS A 284 -15.60 -2.06 -10.12
CA HIS A 284 -15.86 -2.26 -11.55
C HIS A 284 -15.45 -3.67 -12.01
N SER A 285 -16.29 -4.27 -12.86
CA SER A 285 -16.06 -5.55 -13.50
C SER A 285 -16.42 -5.50 -14.99
N ASN A 286 -16.12 -6.55 -15.73
CA ASN A 286 -16.54 -6.68 -17.14
C ASN A 286 -18.07 -6.72 -17.36
N GLU A 287 -18.86 -6.88 -16.31
CA GLU A 287 -20.32 -6.84 -16.33
C GLU A 287 -20.91 -5.57 -15.67
N GLY A 288 -20.06 -4.59 -15.29
CA GLY A 288 -20.43 -3.35 -14.63
C GLY A 288 -20.00 -3.32 -13.16
N ASP A 289 -20.55 -2.37 -12.40
CA ASP A 289 -20.17 -2.17 -11.00
C ASP A 289 -20.85 -3.19 -10.09
N ILE A 290 -20.06 -3.83 -9.25
CA ILE A 290 -20.50 -4.82 -8.28
C ILE A 290 -20.71 -4.12 -6.93
N ASP A 291 -21.96 -4.02 -6.50
CA ASP A 291 -22.35 -3.38 -5.25
C ASP A 291 -21.96 -4.25 -4.03
N PRO A 292 -21.34 -3.67 -2.99
CA PRO A 292 -20.89 -4.42 -1.81
C PRO A 292 -22.00 -5.11 -1.03
N VAL A 293 -23.21 -4.57 -1.02
CA VAL A 293 -24.33 -5.03 -0.17
C VAL A 293 -25.28 -5.94 -0.93
N THR A 294 -25.69 -5.55 -2.14
CA THR A 294 -26.74 -6.23 -2.89
C THR A 294 -26.24 -7.40 -3.75
N SER A 295 -24.94 -7.44 -4.03
CA SER A 295 -24.34 -8.51 -4.81
C SER A 295 -23.94 -9.71 -3.94
N PRO A 296 -23.97 -10.94 -4.49
CA PRO A 296 -23.42 -12.11 -3.81
C PRO A 296 -21.94 -11.96 -3.49
N PHE A 297 -21.40 -12.87 -2.68
CA PHE A 297 -19.97 -12.88 -2.36
C PHE A 297 -19.09 -12.82 -3.61
N SER A 298 -18.15 -11.91 -3.57
CA SER A 298 -17.03 -11.86 -4.50
C SER A 298 -15.79 -11.28 -3.84
N ALA A 299 -14.64 -11.65 -4.37
CA ALA A 299 -13.33 -11.17 -3.90
C ALA A 299 -12.32 -11.14 -5.05
N PHE A 300 -11.24 -10.40 -4.87
CA PHE A 300 -10.10 -10.49 -5.78
C PHE A 300 -8.78 -10.64 -5.01
N VAL A 301 -7.83 -11.34 -5.65
CA VAL A 301 -6.49 -11.56 -5.12
C VAL A 301 -5.61 -10.36 -5.45
N PHE A 302 -5.16 -9.60 -4.45
CA PHE A 302 -4.28 -8.45 -4.69
C PHE A 302 -2.83 -8.71 -4.30
N LYS A 303 -2.58 -9.74 -3.47
CA LYS A 303 -1.25 -10.08 -2.98
C LYS A 303 -1.10 -11.58 -2.77
N ILE A 304 0.07 -12.10 -3.09
CA ILE A 304 0.48 -13.47 -2.74
C ILE A 304 1.78 -13.38 -1.97
N GLN A 305 1.92 -14.17 -0.92
CA GLN A 305 3.11 -14.21 -0.09
C GLN A 305 3.46 -15.62 0.32
N ALA A 306 4.71 -16.03 0.08
CA ALA A 306 5.22 -17.33 0.48
C ALA A 306 6.19 -17.21 1.67
N ASN A 307 6.39 -18.32 2.37
CA ASN A 307 7.37 -18.48 3.43
C ASN A 307 7.23 -17.49 4.61
N MET A 308 6.02 -17.01 4.88
CA MET A 308 5.78 -16.18 6.07
C MET A 308 6.13 -16.92 7.37
N ASN A 309 5.99 -18.24 7.37
CA ASN A 309 6.48 -19.10 8.43
C ASN A 309 7.60 -20.00 7.90
N LYS A 310 8.83 -19.78 8.35
CA LYS A 310 10.01 -20.56 7.95
C LYS A 310 9.86 -22.08 8.21
N ALA A 311 9.05 -22.47 9.22
CA ALA A 311 8.83 -23.87 9.59
C ALA A 311 7.87 -24.60 8.65
N HIS A 312 6.93 -23.91 8.01
CA HIS A 312 5.84 -24.55 7.28
C HIS A 312 5.86 -24.30 5.77
N ARG A 313 6.74 -23.41 5.26
CA ARG A 313 6.83 -23.05 3.83
C ARG A 313 5.45 -22.79 3.22
N ASP A 314 4.63 -22.05 3.95
CA ASP A 314 3.28 -21.69 3.57
C ASP A 314 3.27 -20.68 2.42
N ARG A 315 2.20 -20.72 1.62
CA ARG A 315 1.89 -19.71 0.64
C ARG A 315 0.46 -19.23 0.92
N ILE A 316 0.29 -17.93 1.04
CA ILE A 316 -0.98 -17.29 1.37
C ILE A 316 -1.35 -16.34 0.24
N ALA A 317 -2.58 -16.45 -0.26
CA ALA A 317 -3.20 -15.48 -1.13
C ALA A 317 -4.06 -14.52 -0.28
N PHE A 318 -3.79 -13.23 -0.39
CA PHE A 318 -4.58 -12.18 0.25
C PHE A 318 -5.67 -11.72 -0.70
N MET A 319 -6.90 -11.81 -0.22
CA MET A 319 -8.10 -11.48 -0.99
C MET A 319 -8.84 -10.33 -0.32
N ARG A 320 -9.17 -9.30 -1.12
CA ARG A 320 -10.13 -8.27 -0.72
C ARG A 320 -11.52 -8.76 -1.04
N ILE A 321 -12.41 -8.83 -0.06
CA ILE A 321 -13.83 -9.11 -0.28
C ILE A 321 -14.50 -7.85 -0.80
N CYS A 322 -15.07 -7.91 -2.00
CA CYS A 322 -15.68 -6.78 -2.68
C CYS A 322 -17.18 -6.72 -2.49
N SER A 323 -17.86 -7.86 -2.37
CA SER A 323 -19.31 -7.90 -2.18
C SER A 323 -19.75 -9.07 -1.30
N GLY A 324 -20.89 -8.89 -0.66
CA GLY A 324 -21.59 -9.91 0.09
C GLY A 324 -20.87 -10.39 1.34
N LYS A 325 -21.14 -11.65 1.69
CA LYS A 325 -20.59 -12.35 2.85
C LYS A 325 -19.84 -13.60 2.40
N PHE A 326 -18.62 -13.75 2.87
CA PHE A 326 -17.83 -14.99 2.78
C PHE A 326 -18.22 -15.94 3.92
N GLU A 327 -18.36 -17.22 3.62
CA GLU A 327 -18.55 -18.31 4.58
C GLU A 327 -17.61 -19.48 4.25
N ALA A 328 -16.82 -19.91 5.23
CA ALA A 328 -15.70 -20.84 5.03
C ALA A 328 -16.12 -22.22 4.48
N ASP A 329 -17.34 -22.67 4.77
CA ASP A 329 -17.82 -24.00 4.38
C ASP A 329 -18.44 -24.03 2.97
N HIS A 330 -18.59 -22.88 2.32
CA HIS A 330 -19.21 -22.78 1.00
C HIS A 330 -18.19 -22.94 -0.14
N ASP A 331 -18.66 -23.54 -1.23
CA ASP A 331 -17.90 -23.58 -2.46
C ASP A 331 -17.87 -22.19 -3.10
N VAL A 332 -16.70 -21.80 -3.60
CA VAL A 332 -16.50 -20.60 -4.41
C VAL A 332 -16.10 -20.98 -5.82
N TYR A 333 -16.19 -20.02 -6.74
CA TYR A 333 -15.80 -20.19 -8.13
C TYR A 333 -14.59 -19.32 -8.45
N HIS A 334 -13.52 -19.95 -8.88
CA HIS A 334 -12.32 -19.26 -9.39
C HIS A 334 -12.49 -19.00 -10.89
N VAL A 335 -12.71 -17.75 -11.24
CA VAL A 335 -13.13 -17.34 -12.58
C VAL A 335 -12.11 -17.71 -13.65
N GLN A 336 -10.83 -17.35 -13.43
CA GLN A 336 -9.76 -17.55 -14.40
C GLN A 336 -9.48 -19.03 -14.72
N SER A 337 -9.66 -19.93 -13.76
CA SER A 337 -9.50 -21.38 -13.99
C SER A 337 -10.78 -22.10 -14.38
N GLY A 338 -11.94 -21.45 -14.23
CA GLY A 338 -13.25 -22.06 -14.49
C GLY A 338 -13.62 -23.18 -13.51
N ARG A 339 -13.08 -23.17 -12.29
CA ARG A 339 -13.23 -24.27 -11.32
C ARG A 339 -13.92 -23.85 -10.05
N LYS A 340 -14.72 -24.75 -9.49
CA LYS A 340 -15.21 -24.65 -8.14
C LYS A 340 -14.15 -25.15 -7.17
N LEU A 341 -13.96 -24.46 -6.06
CA LEU A 341 -13.03 -24.84 -5.01
C LEU A 341 -13.51 -24.32 -3.64
N LYS A 342 -12.94 -24.85 -2.57
CA LYS A 342 -13.09 -24.31 -1.22
C LYS A 342 -11.84 -23.55 -0.84
N LEU A 343 -12.01 -22.38 -0.22
CA LEU A 343 -10.90 -21.62 0.31
C LEU A 343 -10.39 -22.29 1.59
N SER A 344 -9.13 -22.72 1.56
CA SER A 344 -8.52 -23.47 2.66
C SER A 344 -8.00 -22.54 3.75
N GLN A 345 -8.33 -22.83 5.01
CA GLN A 345 -7.83 -22.14 6.20
C GLN A 345 -7.93 -20.61 6.08
N PRO A 346 -9.14 -20.06 5.85
CA PRO A 346 -9.30 -18.61 5.76
C PRO A 346 -8.93 -17.99 7.12
N GLN A 347 -8.10 -16.95 7.08
CA GLN A 347 -7.56 -16.29 8.26
C GLN A 347 -7.66 -14.79 8.13
N GLN A 348 -7.87 -14.14 9.25
CA GLN A 348 -7.63 -12.71 9.42
C GLN A 348 -6.28 -12.51 10.13
N ILE A 349 -5.62 -11.43 9.79
CA ILE A 349 -4.34 -11.08 10.41
C ILE A 349 -4.60 -9.95 11.40
N MET A 350 -4.68 -10.32 12.69
CA MET A 350 -4.88 -9.40 13.80
C MET A 350 -3.51 -9.04 14.38
N ALA A 351 -2.94 -7.92 13.95
CA ALA A 351 -1.59 -7.50 14.31
C ALA A 351 -0.54 -8.59 14.01
N GLN A 352 -0.03 -9.31 15.02
CA GLN A 352 0.94 -10.41 14.85
C GLN A 352 0.27 -11.79 14.82
N ASP A 353 -0.99 -11.89 15.20
CA ASP A 353 -1.70 -13.15 15.34
C ASP A 353 -2.55 -13.45 14.11
N ARG A 354 -2.58 -14.72 13.73
CA ARG A 354 -3.45 -15.24 12.68
C ARG A 354 -4.60 -15.97 13.30
N GLN A 355 -5.82 -15.52 12.99
CA GLN A 355 -7.03 -16.18 13.46
C GLN A 355 -7.78 -16.82 12.30
N VAL A 356 -8.06 -18.12 12.44
CA VAL A 356 -8.95 -18.80 11.47
C VAL A 356 -10.36 -18.25 11.65
N ILE A 357 -10.99 -17.89 10.54
CA ILE A 357 -12.31 -17.30 10.51
C ILE A 357 -13.30 -18.20 9.80
N SER A 358 -14.56 -18.14 10.21
CA SER A 358 -15.68 -18.81 9.54
C SER A 358 -16.44 -17.90 8.58
N GLU A 359 -16.38 -16.60 8.80
CA GLU A 359 -17.09 -15.60 8.00
C GLU A 359 -16.30 -14.30 7.88
N ALA A 360 -16.54 -13.58 6.79
CA ALA A 360 -16.04 -12.23 6.53
C ALA A 360 -17.00 -11.49 5.58
N TYR A 361 -16.87 -10.18 5.48
CA TYR A 361 -17.82 -9.34 4.75
C TYR A 361 -17.10 -8.44 3.74
N ALA A 362 -17.87 -7.89 2.79
CA ALA A 362 -17.31 -6.86 1.90
C ALA A 362 -16.60 -5.77 2.73
N GLY A 363 -15.40 -5.44 2.32
CA GLY A 363 -14.49 -4.59 3.09
C GLY A 363 -13.38 -5.34 3.80
N ASP A 364 -13.58 -6.58 4.20
CA ASP A 364 -12.53 -7.35 4.87
C ASP A 364 -11.45 -7.82 3.88
N VAL A 365 -10.27 -7.99 4.43
CA VAL A 365 -9.16 -8.69 3.77
C VAL A 365 -8.93 -10.02 4.47
N ILE A 366 -8.93 -11.10 3.70
CA ILE A 366 -8.66 -12.44 4.22
C ILE A 366 -7.42 -13.04 3.55
N GLY A 367 -6.64 -13.79 4.33
CA GLY A 367 -5.58 -14.64 3.81
C GLY A 367 -6.08 -16.07 3.68
N VAL A 368 -5.82 -16.73 2.57
CA VAL A 368 -6.15 -18.15 2.38
C VAL A 368 -4.91 -18.94 2.02
N PHE A 369 -4.83 -20.17 2.51
CA PHE A 369 -3.74 -21.06 2.09
C PHE A 369 -3.86 -21.33 0.59
N ASP A 370 -2.76 -21.12 -0.13
CA ASP A 370 -2.69 -21.28 -1.57
C ASP A 370 -1.73 -22.43 -1.96
N PRO A 371 -2.22 -23.54 -2.47
CA PRO A 371 -1.37 -24.61 -2.98
C PRO A 371 -0.69 -24.29 -4.32
N GLY A 372 -0.77 -23.06 -4.80
CA GLY A 372 -0.24 -22.60 -6.09
C GLY A 372 -1.29 -22.44 -7.18
N ILE A 373 -2.55 -22.20 -6.79
CA ILE A 373 -3.69 -22.05 -7.72
C ILE A 373 -3.88 -20.60 -8.11
N PHE A 374 -3.72 -19.66 -7.13
CA PHE A 374 -4.05 -18.27 -7.33
C PHE A 374 -2.92 -17.47 -7.96
N SER A 375 -3.31 -16.47 -8.72
CA SER A 375 -2.47 -15.39 -9.25
C SER A 375 -2.98 -14.03 -8.78
N ILE A 376 -2.10 -13.03 -8.74
CA ILE A 376 -2.50 -11.65 -8.45
C ILE A 376 -3.45 -11.18 -9.57
N GLY A 377 -4.58 -10.59 -9.17
CA GLY A 377 -5.66 -10.16 -10.07
C GLY A 377 -6.78 -11.16 -10.23
N ASP A 378 -6.64 -12.40 -9.75
CA ASP A 378 -7.69 -13.42 -9.88
C ASP A 378 -8.98 -12.99 -9.16
N THR A 379 -10.11 -13.29 -9.81
CA THR A 379 -11.46 -13.04 -9.30
C THR A 379 -12.08 -14.31 -8.74
N ILE A 380 -12.63 -14.19 -7.55
CA ILE A 380 -13.34 -15.26 -6.86
C ILE A 380 -14.80 -14.83 -6.67
N THR A 381 -15.74 -15.69 -7.06
CA THR A 381 -17.18 -15.41 -6.97
C THR A 381 -17.93 -16.58 -6.36
N MET A 382 -19.23 -16.41 -6.13
CA MET A 382 -20.12 -17.54 -5.88
C MET A 382 -20.31 -18.38 -7.15
N PRO A 383 -20.50 -19.71 -7.03
CA PRO A 383 -20.82 -20.54 -8.17
C PRO A 383 -22.08 -20.03 -8.90
N GLY A 384 -21.95 -19.77 -10.21
CA GLY A 384 -23.02 -19.21 -11.05
C GLY A 384 -22.76 -17.79 -11.52
N SER A 385 -21.93 -17.02 -10.81
CA SER A 385 -21.46 -15.70 -11.26
C SER A 385 -20.11 -15.86 -11.97
N LYS A 386 -19.94 -15.20 -13.13
CA LYS A 386 -18.74 -15.36 -13.97
C LYS A 386 -18.08 -14.04 -14.35
N PHE A 387 -18.53 -12.93 -13.77
CA PHE A 387 -17.88 -11.66 -14.01
C PHE A 387 -16.42 -11.68 -13.53
N GLU A 388 -15.62 -10.87 -14.14
CA GLU A 388 -14.21 -10.71 -13.84
C GLU A 388 -13.91 -9.26 -13.47
N TYR A 389 -13.23 -9.03 -12.36
CA TYR A 389 -12.75 -7.70 -12.00
C TYR A 389 -11.62 -7.28 -12.93
N GLU A 390 -11.48 -5.99 -13.15
CA GLU A 390 -10.32 -5.45 -13.85
C GLU A 390 -9.02 -5.95 -13.23
N GLY A 391 -8.16 -6.49 -14.08
CA GLY A 391 -6.86 -6.99 -13.67
C GLY A 391 -5.97 -5.89 -13.08
N ILE A 392 -5.02 -6.30 -12.25
CA ILE A 392 -4.01 -5.38 -11.72
C ILE A 392 -2.91 -5.24 -12.76
N PRO A 393 -2.63 -4.02 -13.27
CA PRO A 393 -1.58 -3.82 -14.26
C PRO A 393 -0.20 -4.18 -13.68
N THR A 394 0.64 -4.76 -14.52
CA THR A 394 2.02 -5.08 -14.20
C THR A 394 2.92 -3.97 -14.74
N PHE A 395 3.77 -3.40 -13.90
CA PHE A 395 4.72 -2.37 -14.35
C PHE A 395 5.81 -2.97 -15.22
N ALA A 396 6.21 -2.23 -16.25
CA ALA A 396 7.37 -2.60 -17.05
C ALA A 396 8.65 -2.49 -16.19
N PRO A 397 9.50 -3.52 -16.15
CA PRO A 397 10.79 -3.43 -15.48
C PRO A 397 11.71 -2.40 -16.15
N GLU A 398 12.50 -1.72 -15.31
CA GLU A 398 13.49 -0.72 -15.74
C GLU A 398 14.94 -1.22 -15.59
N HIS A 399 15.13 -2.30 -14.80
CA HIS A 399 16.44 -2.89 -14.53
C HIS A 399 16.42 -4.38 -14.77
N PHE A 400 17.49 -4.90 -15.37
CA PHE A 400 17.60 -6.30 -15.78
C PHE A 400 18.90 -6.93 -15.33
N CYS A 401 18.83 -8.15 -14.78
CA CYS A 401 19.99 -8.96 -14.45
C CYS A 401 19.83 -10.39 -14.96
N ARG A 402 20.93 -11.00 -15.38
CA ARG A 402 21.03 -12.45 -15.52
C ARG A 402 21.28 -13.06 -14.16
N VAL A 403 20.52 -14.11 -13.82
CA VAL A 403 20.69 -14.83 -12.55
C VAL A 403 21.50 -16.10 -12.80
N VAL A 404 22.69 -16.14 -12.22
CA VAL A 404 23.60 -17.28 -12.31
C VAL A 404 23.56 -18.06 -11.01
N GLN A 405 23.10 -19.31 -11.07
CA GLN A 405 23.11 -20.23 -9.93
C GLN A 405 24.53 -20.77 -9.72
N LEU A 406 25.09 -20.66 -8.51
CA LEU A 406 26.45 -21.09 -8.20
C LEU A 406 26.55 -22.59 -7.91
N ASN A 407 25.50 -23.22 -7.39
CA ASN A 407 25.48 -24.64 -7.08
C ASN A 407 24.43 -25.40 -7.88
N SER A 408 24.83 -26.11 -8.92
CA SER A 408 23.94 -26.88 -9.80
C SER A 408 23.15 -27.98 -9.11
N MET A 409 23.64 -28.54 -7.99
CA MET A 409 22.94 -29.58 -7.22
C MET A 409 21.64 -29.07 -6.60
N LYS A 410 21.49 -27.75 -6.40
CA LYS A 410 20.30 -27.10 -5.84
C LYS A 410 19.33 -26.58 -6.91
N ARG A 411 19.42 -27.09 -8.14
CA ARG A 411 18.62 -26.60 -9.28
C ARG A 411 17.10 -26.61 -9.01
N LYS A 412 16.58 -27.67 -8.38
CA LYS A 412 15.14 -27.76 -8.06
C LYS A 412 14.70 -26.67 -7.08
N GLN A 413 15.49 -26.43 -6.02
CA GLN A 413 15.24 -25.38 -5.03
C GLN A 413 15.31 -24.00 -5.64
N PHE A 414 16.31 -23.77 -6.50
CA PHE A 414 16.48 -22.52 -7.24
C PHE A 414 15.26 -22.21 -8.12
N VAL A 415 14.87 -23.14 -9.00
CA VAL A 415 13.70 -22.94 -9.88
C VAL A 415 12.44 -22.71 -9.07
N LYS A 416 12.23 -23.49 -8.00
CA LYS A 416 11.09 -23.30 -7.10
C LYS A 416 11.12 -21.91 -6.46
N GLY A 417 12.26 -21.49 -5.90
CA GLY A 417 12.40 -20.22 -5.19
C GLY A 417 12.16 -19.03 -6.10
N ILE A 418 12.86 -18.97 -7.23
CA ILE A 418 12.73 -17.83 -8.14
C ILE A 418 11.31 -17.73 -8.75
N THR A 419 10.68 -18.88 -9.04
CA THR A 419 9.30 -18.91 -9.54
C THR A 419 8.32 -18.41 -8.48
N GLN A 420 8.46 -18.83 -7.22
CA GLN A 420 7.59 -18.36 -6.14
C GLN A 420 7.75 -16.85 -5.90
N ILE A 421 8.98 -16.34 -5.87
CA ILE A 421 9.24 -14.90 -5.70
C ILE A 421 8.64 -14.08 -6.87
N ALA A 422 8.67 -14.62 -8.11
CA ALA A 422 8.02 -13.98 -9.25
C ALA A 422 6.48 -14.02 -9.15
N GLN A 423 5.91 -15.11 -8.65
CA GLN A 423 4.46 -15.23 -8.45
C GLN A 423 3.93 -14.29 -7.35
N GLU A 424 4.78 -13.91 -6.40
CA GLU A 424 4.48 -12.85 -5.43
C GLU A 424 4.54 -11.44 -6.06
N GLY A 425 5.03 -11.34 -7.31
CA GLY A 425 5.19 -10.08 -8.03
C GLY A 425 6.40 -9.26 -7.58
N ALA A 426 7.31 -9.80 -6.79
CA ALA A 426 8.51 -9.09 -6.36
C ALA A 426 9.53 -8.91 -7.50
N ILE A 427 9.49 -9.78 -8.50
CA ILE A 427 10.34 -9.77 -9.70
C ILE A 427 9.56 -10.27 -10.90
N GLN A 428 10.03 -9.97 -12.11
CA GLN A 428 9.56 -10.58 -13.34
C GLN A 428 10.63 -11.47 -13.96
N ILE A 429 10.23 -12.66 -14.44
CA ILE A 429 11.17 -13.64 -15.04
C ILE A 429 10.99 -13.67 -16.54
N PHE A 430 12.09 -13.59 -17.22
CA PHE A 430 12.19 -13.74 -18.67
C PHE A 430 13.16 -14.86 -19.02
N GLN A 431 12.88 -15.54 -20.11
CA GLN A 431 13.67 -16.66 -20.64
C GLN A 431 14.09 -16.38 -22.06
N GLU A 432 15.28 -16.79 -22.43
CA GLU A 432 15.66 -16.85 -23.84
C GLU A 432 14.90 -17.96 -24.56
N PHE A 433 14.60 -17.76 -25.84
CA PHE A 433 13.83 -18.73 -26.63
C PHE A 433 14.48 -20.10 -26.72
N THR A 434 15.81 -20.15 -26.80
CA THR A 434 16.60 -21.38 -26.98
C THR A 434 17.07 -22.01 -25.68
N ALA A 435 17.28 -21.21 -24.64
CA ALA A 435 17.93 -21.64 -23.39
C ALA A 435 16.94 -22.06 -22.28
N GLY A 436 15.67 -21.62 -22.38
CA GLY A 436 14.64 -21.93 -21.38
C GLY A 436 15.06 -21.50 -19.96
N MET A 437 14.75 -22.33 -18.96
CA MET A 437 15.11 -22.06 -17.55
C MET A 437 16.61 -22.24 -17.25
N SER A 438 17.47 -22.54 -18.20
CA SER A 438 18.93 -22.59 -17.97
C SER A 438 19.53 -21.19 -17.88
N GLU A 439 18.98 -20.22 -18.61
CA GLU A 439 19.34 -18.82 -18.55
C GLU A 439 18.12 -17.97 -18.18
N ILE A 440 18.11 -17.48 -16.95
CA ILE A 440 17.04 -16.67 -16.42
C ILE A 440 17.48 -15.21 -16.40
N ILE A 441 16.68 -14.36 -17.01
CA ILE A 441 16.76 -12.91 -16.88
C ILE A 441 15.67 -12.48 -15.91
N VAL A 442 16.03 -11.66 -14.94
CA VAL A 442 15.10 -11.04 -14.00
C VAL A 442 15.02 -9.56 -14.29
N GLY A 443 13.79 -9.07 -14.40
CA GLY A 443 13.47 -7.66 -14.49
C GLY A 443 12.82 -7.17 -13.21
N VAL A 444 13.17 -5.95 -12.81
CA VAL A 444 12.63 -5.27 -11.62
C VAL A 444 12.39 -3.78 -11.90
N VAL A 445 11.50 -3.16 -11.14
CA VAL A 445 11.24 -1.71 -11.23
C VAL A 445 12.35 -0.93 -10.51
N GLY A 446 12.86 -1.44 -9.39
CA GLY A 446 13.92 -0.80 -8.61
C GLY A 446 15.03 -1.76 -8.21
N VAL A 447 16.25 -1.24 -8.12
CA VAL A 447 17.46 -2.06 -7.90
C VAL A 447 17.50 -2.79 -6.57
N LEU A 448 16.87 -2.27 -5.51
CA LEU A 448 16.79 -2.96 -4.21
C LEU A 448 16.05 -4.30 -4.28
N GLN A 449 15.17 -4.49 -5.26
CA GLN A 449 14.48 -5.77 -5.47
C GLN A 449 15.46 -6.90 -5.82
N PHE A 450 16.59 -6.60 -6.44
CA PHE A 450 17.67 -7.59 -6.68
C PHE A 450 18.32 -8.05 -5.37
N ASP A 451 18.53 -7.14 -4.42
CA ASP A 451 19.10 -7.49 -3.12
C ASP A 451 18.11 -8.37 -2.33
N VAL A 452 16.82 -8.04 -2.39
CA VAL A 452 15.76 -8.86 -1.78
C VAL A 452 15.69 -10.25 -2.43
N LEU A 453 15.76 -10.33 -3.76
CA LEU A 453 15.81 -11.60 -4.49
C LEU A 453 16.99 -12.46 -4.03
N LYS A 454 18.18 -11.88 -3.98
CA LYS A 454 19.41 -12.58 -3.55
C LYS A 454 19.27 -13.06 -2.12
N TYR A 455 18.89 -12.17 -1.20
CA TYR A 455 18.69 -12.50 0.21
C TYR A 455 17.70 -13.65 0.40
N ARG A 456 16.55 -13.60 -0.27
CA ARG A 456 15.50 -14.62 -0.15
C ARG A 456 15.94 -15.97 -0.73
N LEU A 457 16.60 -15.99 -1.91
CA LEU A 457 17.11 -17.24 -2.49
C LEU A 457 18.16 -17.90 -1.60
N GLU A 458 19.04 -17.11 -0.99
CA GLU A 458 20.09 -17.62 -0.10
C GLU A 458 19.51 -18.11 1.24
N ASN A 459 18.64 -17.33 1.90
CA ASN A 459 18.19 -17.59 3.27
C ASN A 459 16.92 -18.46 3.37
N GLU A 460 16.00 -18.37 2.39
CA GLU A 460 14.75 -19.15 2.41
C GLU A 460 14.88 -20.46 1.62
N TYR A 461 15.62 -20.44 0.52
CA TYR A 461 15.75 -21.59 -0.39
C TYR A 461 17.15 -22.25 -0.34
N GLY A 462 18.10 -21.60 0.35
CA GLY A 462 19.48 -22.08 0.49
C GLY A 462 20.25 -22.11 -0.83
N CYS A 463 19.92 -21.22 -1.77
CA CYS A 463 20.49 -21.19 -3.11
C CYS A 463 21.36 -19.95 -3.30
N GLU A 464 22.67 -20.12 -3.34
CA GLU A 464 23.61 -19.05 -3.65
C GLU A 464 23.53 -18.68 -5.13
N ILE A 465 23.46 -17.39 -5.40
CA ILE A 465 23.39 -16.82 -6.76
C ILE A 465 24.39 -15.68 -6.98
N ARG A 466 24.71 -15.44 -8.25
CA ARG A 466 25.34 -14.23 -8.71
C ARG A 466 24.41 -13.50 -9.68
N LEU A 467 24.31 -12.20 -9.51
CA LEU A 467 23.55 -11.33 -10.40
C LEU A 467 24.54 -10.62 -11.35
N GLU A 468 24.26 -10.73 -12.64
CA GLU A 468 25.04 -10.07 -13.69
C GLU A 468 24.15 -9.03 -14.35
N SER A 469 24.46 -7.74 -14.14
CA SER A 469 23.70 -6.63 -14.70
C SER A 469 23.69 -6.69 -16.24
N LEU A 470 22.54 -6.40 -16.83
CA LEU A 470 22.36 -6.32 -18.26
C LEU A 470 22.10 -4.85 -18.67
N PRO A 471 22.51 -4.43 -19.87
CA PRO A 471 22.46 -3.03 -20.30
C PRO A 471 21.08 -2.60 -20.84
N TYR A 472 20.01 -3.33 -20.50
CA TYR A 472 18.67 -3.03 -20.98
C TYR A 472 17.94 -2.14 -19.97
N GLU A 473 17.18 -1.16 -20.50
CA GLU A 473 16.37 -0.22 -19.70
C GLU A 473 14.88 -0.26 -20.09
N TYR A 474 14.56 -0.83 -21.25
CA TYR A 474 13.20 -0.87 -21.77
C TYR A 474 12.79 -2.29 -22.15
N ILE A 475 11.51 -2.58 -21.93
CA ILE A 475 10.86 -3.81 -22.38
C ILE A 475 9.60 -3.47 -23.16
N ARG A 476 9.30 -4.26 -24.20
CA ARG A 476 8.05 -4.15 -24.98
C ARG A 476 7.50 -5.54 -25.25
N TRP A 477 6.19 -5.67 -25.11
CA TRP A 477 5.47 -6.88 -25.51
C TRP A 477 5.19 -6.85 -27.00
N VAL A 478 5.35 -7.98 -27.66
CA VAL A 478 4.99 -8.12 -29.08
C VAL A 478 3.47 -8.30 -29.16
N GLY A 479 2.78 -7.44 -29.91
CA GLY A 479 1.34 -7.38 -29.97
C GLY A 479 0.70 -8.66 -30.51
N ASP A 480 1.31 -9.27 -31.53
CA ASP A 480 0.93 -10.59 -32.03
C ASP A 480 1.86 -11.68 -31.44
N PRO A 481 1.36 -12.52 -30.51
CA PRO A 481 2.16 -13.57 -29.87
C PRO A 481 2.65 -14.66 -30.85
N THR A 482 2.15 -14.71 -32.07
CA THR A 482 2.60 -15.65 -33.10
C THR A 482 3.81 -15.14 -33.89
N THR A 483 4.20 -13.89 -33.70
CA THR A 483 5.35 -13.28 -34.37
C THR A 483 6.64 -14.01 -34.03
N ASP A 484 7.36 -14.46 -35.05
CA ASP A 484 8.69 -15.05 -34.90
C ASP A 484 9.75 -13.95 -34.66
N VAL A 485 9.96 -13.61 -33.40
CA VAL A 485 10.90 -12.55 -32.98
C VAL A 485 12.36 -12.85 -33.36
N THR A 486 12.69 -14.11 -33.72
CA THR A 486 14.05 -14.47 -34.14
C THR A 486 14.37 -14.03 -35.57
N LYS A 487 13.35 -13.68 -36.35
CA LYS A 487 13.47 -13.21 -37.74
C LYS A 487 13.40 -11.70 -37.89
N LEU A 488 13.20 -10.95 -36.79
CA LEU A 488 13.15 -9.50 -36.83
C LEU A 488 14.49 -8.91 -37.27
N LYS A 489 14.42 -7.80 -38.01
CA LYS A 489 15.60 -7.05 -38.46
C LYS A 489 16.08 -6.12 -37.34
N ARG A 490 17.36 -5.72 -37.43
CA ARG A 490 18.01 -4.75 -36.53
C ARG A 490 17.99 -5.16 -35.04
N MET A 491 18.22 -6.44 -34.78
CA MET A 491 18.26 -6.99 -33.43
C MET A 491 19.62 -6.77 -32.71
N ASN A 492 20.54 -5.99 -33.27
CA ASN A 492 21.77 -5.63 -32.56
C ASN A 492 21.43 -4.78 -31.32
N ASN A 493 21.91 -5.20 -30.15
CA ASN A 493 21.58 -4.58 -28.85
C ASN A 493 20.09 -4.66 -28.46
N VAL A 494 19.35 -5.58 -29.08
CA VAL A 494 17.99 -5.93 -28.71
C VAL A 494 17.96 -7.41 -28.36
N LYS A 495 17.31 -7.79 -27.27
CA LYS A 495 17.23 -9.19 -26.86
C LYS A 495 15.78 -9.68 -26.89
N ALA A 496 15.56 -10.71 -27.68
CA ALA A 496 14.27 -11.40 -27.69
C ALA A 496 14.19 -12.38 -26.52
N VAL A 497 13.13 -12.27 -25.74
CA VAL A 497 12.83 -13.11 -24.58
C VAL A 497 11.36 -13.47 -24.56
N LYS A 498 10.99 -14.43 -23.71
CA LYS A 498 9.58 -14.78 -23.43
C LYS A 498 9.32 -14.72 -21.93
N ASP A 499 8.10 -14.34 -21.56
CA ASP A 499 7.64 -14.40 -20.19
C ASP A 499 7.35 -15.85 -19.75
N MET A 500 6.93 -16.04 -18.49
CA MET A 500 6.57 -17.34 -17.94
C MET A 500 5.33 -17.98 -18.59
N LYS A 501 4.50 -17.20 -19.31
CA LYS A 501 3.34 -17.66 -20.07
C LYS A 501 3.69 -17.96 -21.53
N GLY A 502 4.94 -17.68 -21.95
CA GLY A 502 5.44 -17.92 -23.30
C GLY A 502 5.23 -16.76 -24.27
N ASN A 503 4.73 -15.61 -23.82
CA ASN A 503 4.55 -14.44 -24.69
C ASN A 503 5.90 -13.86 -25.08
N PRO A 504 6.09 -13.47 -26.36
CA PRO A 504 7.33 -12.87 -26.82
C PRO A 504 7.46 -11.40 -26.38
N LEU A 505 8.69 -11.01 -26.00
CA LEU A 505 9.03 -9.65 -25.62
C LEU A 505 10.41 -9.29 -26.17
N LEU A 506 10.66 -7.99 -26.27
CA LEU A 506 11.94 -7.44 -26.67
C LEU A 506 12.49 -6.53 -25.57
N LEU A 507 13.77 -6.73 -25.21
CA LEU A 507 14.53 -5.86 -24.31
C LEU A 507 15.38 -4.92 -25.13
N PHE A 508 15.37 -3.63 -24.80
CA PHE A 508 16.09 -2.58 -25.52
C PHE A 508 17.02 -1.81 -24.57
N VAL A 509 18.15 -1.38 -25.09
CA VAL A 509 19.13 -0.56 -24.36
C VAL A 509 18.66 0.89 -24.21
N ASN A 510 17.90 1.40 -25.19
CA ASN A 510 17.36 2.77 -25.18
C ASN A 510 16.12 2.90 -26.08
N ASP A 511 15.40 4.00 -25.92
CA ASP A 511 14.17 4.30 -26.66
C ASP A 511 14.39 4.47 -28.18
N TRP A 512 15.54 4.94 -28.60
CA TRP A 512 15.88 5.08 -30.02
C TRP A 512 15.86 3.72 -30.75
N MET A 513 16.33 2.65 -30.10
CA MET A 513 16.31 1.30 -30.67
C MET A 513 14.89 0.78 -30.88
N ILE A 514 13.92 1.15 -30.02
CA ILE A 514 12.52 0.78 -30.19
C ILE A 514 11.99 1.32 -31.51
N ARG A 515 12.24 2.60 -31.78
CA ARG A 515 11.82 3.26 -33.05
C ARG A 515 12.46 2.61 -34.28
N MET A 516 13.75 2.34 -34.20
CA MET A 516 14.49 1.72 -35.29
C MET A 516 14.01 0.30 -35.62
N VAL A 517 13.66 -0.49 -34.61
CA VAL A 517 13.11 -1.85 -34.81
C VAL A 517 11.72 -1.77 -35.44
N LEU A 518 10.89 -0.83 -35.03
CA LEU A 518 9.57 -0.61 -35.62
C LEU A 518 9.66 -0.18 -37.09
N GLU A 519 10.58 0.73 -37.43
CA GLU A 519 10.79 1.21 -38.80
C GLU A 519 11.24 0.09 -39.75
N ASP A 520 12.13 -0.83 -39.27
CA ASP A 520 12.69 -1.89 -40.11
C ASP A 520 11.81 -3.16 -40.18
N ASN A 521 10.76 -3.26 -39.38
CA ASN A 521 9.86 -4.42 -39.32
C ASN A 521 8.41 -3.97 -39.48
N GLU A 522 8.02 -3.79 -40.73
CA GLU A 522 6.66 -3.36 -41.10
C GLU A 522 5.58 -4.33 -40.55
N GLY A 523 4.59 -3.78 -39.87
CA GLY A 523 3.50 -4.57 -39.24
C GLY A 523 3.82 -5.10 -37.83
N LEU A 524 5.03 -4.84 -37.29
CA LEU A 524 5.36 -5.16 -35.91
C LEU A 524 4.65 -4.17 -34.97
N GLU A 525 3.86 -4.67 -34.03
CA GLU A 525 3.26 -3.89 -32.95
C GLU A 525 4.03 -4.17 -31.65
N LEU A 526 4.48 -3.10 -30.97
CA LEU A 526 5.14 -3.17 -29.66
C LEU A 526 4.30 -2.41 -28.63
N LEU A 527 3.94 -3.11 -27.55
CA LEU A 527 3.09 -2.61 -26.48
C LEU A 527 3.92 -2.28 -25.24
N GLU A 528 3.61 -1.18 -24.56
CA GLU A 528 4.22 -0.82 -23.28
C GLU A 528 3.67 -1.66 -22.13
N PHE A 529 2.42 -2.09 -22.24
CA PHE A 529 1.74 -2.88 -21.25
C PHE A 529 1.20 -4.15 -21.90
N LYS A 530 1.16 -5.21 -21.11
CA LYS A 530 0.52 -6.45 -21.54
C LYS A 530 -0.97 -6.20 -21.69
N LYS A 531 -1.54 -6.49 -22.87
CA LYS A 531 -2.99 -6.67 -23.01
C LYS A 531 -3.36 -7.97 -22.28
N ASN A 532 -4.22 -7.87 -21.25
CA ASN A 532 -4.76 -9.03 -20.54
C ASN A 532 -5.66 -9.85 -21.45
#